data_828ec6042596243ba88e13fcf93f50ce
#
_entry.id   828ec6042596243ba88e13fcf93f50ce
#
_cell.length_a   1.000
_cell.length_b   1.000
_cell.length_c   1.000
_cell.angle_alpha   90.00
_cell.angle_beta   90.00
_cell.angle_gamma   90.00
#
_symmetry.space_group_name_H-M   'P 1'
#
loop_
_entity.id
_entity.type
_entity.pdbx_description
1 polymer ?
#
loop_
_entity_poly.entity_id
_entity_poly.type
_entity_poly.pdbx_seq_one_letter_code
_entity_poly.pdbx_strand_id
1 'polypeptide(L)'
;MFVLFRYLITKNGSDVVEFQPNPRVIPFGIGKRRCLGENFARMSLYKFFTALIQKYEIVSGQSVPITDTRDVGFVKAPLKYKLIFKPRM
;
A
#
# COMPACT_ATOMS: atom_id res chain seq x y z
N MET A 1 -8.28 -5.12 7.87
CA MET A 1 -8.66 -4.60 6.53
C MET A 1 -8.08 -3.21 6.32
N PHE A 2 -7.49 -2.99 5.17
CA PHE A 2 -6.99 -1.66 4.80
C PHE A 2 -8.16 -0.77 4.40
N VAL A 3 -8.36 0.35 5.12
CA VAL A 3 -9.49 1.24 4.87
C VAL A 3 -8.95 2.54 4.26
N LEU A 4 -8.98 2.62 2.93
CA LEU A 4 -8.54 3.78 2.16
C LEU A 4 -9.23 5.07 2.57
N PHE A 5 -10.50 4.98 2.98
CA PHE A 5 -11.30 6.14 3.39
C PHE A 5 -10.73 6.91 4.60
N ARG A 6 -9.86 6.29 5.40
CA ARG A 6 -9.18 6.97 6.52
C ARG A 6 -8.22 8.06 6.08
N TYR A 7 -7.82 8.01 4.81
CA TYR A 7 -6.85 8.94 4.23
C TYR A 7 -7.46 9.87 3.19
N LEU A 8 -8.76 9.81 3.02
CA LEU A 8 -9.48 10.60 2.03
C LEU A 8 -10.44 11.56 2.75
N ILE A 9 -10.37 12.82 2.41
CA ILE A 9 -11.29 13.85 2.89
C ILE A 9 -11.98 14.55 1.72
N THR A 10 -13.25 14.86 1.92
CA THR A 10 -13.99 15.69 0.97
C THR A 10 -13.85 17.15 1.39
N LYS A 11 -13.36 17.99 0.50
CA LYS A 11 -13.15 19.39 0.79
C LYS A 11 -14.41 20.20 0.49
N ASN A 12 -14.94 20.89 1.52
CA ASN A 12 -16.03 21.87 1.38
C ASN A 12 -17.28 21.41 0.61
N GLY A 13 -17.71 20.14 0.79
CA GLY A 13 -18.89 19.63 0.12
C GLY A 13 -18.75 19.46 -1.40
N SER A 14 -17.53 19.59 -1.93
CA SER A 14 -17.24 19.30 -3.34
C SER A 14 -16.99 17.80 -3.56
N ASP A 15 -17.20 17.33 -4.79
CA ASP A 15 -16.89 15.94 -5.17
C ASP A 15 -15.37 15.68 -5.24
N VAL A 16 -14.55 16.67 -4.92
CA VAL A 16 -13.09 16.53 -4.93
C VAL A 16 -12.63 15.86 -3.65
N VAL A 17 -11.99 14.72 -3.80
CA VAL A 17 -11.43 13.93 -2.70
C VAL A 17 -9.93 14.18 -2.64
N GLU A 18 -9.46 14.66 -1.50
CA GLU A 18 -8.04 14.87 -1.26
C GLU A 18 -7.46 13.79 -0.33
N PHE A 19 -6.21 13.43 -0.57
CA PHE A 19 -5.46 12.56 0.33
C PHE A 19 -4.99 13.37 1.54
N GLN A 20 -5.32 12.89 2.74
CA GLN A 20 -4.84 13.46 3.99
C GLN A 20 -3.94 12.45 4.71
N PRO A 21 -2.65 12.75 4.90
CA PRO A 21 -1.76 11.90 5.69
C PRO A 21 -2.23 11.79 7.13
N ASN A 22 -2.18 10.59 7.67
CA ASN A 22 -2.47 10.37 9.09
C ASN A 22 -1.15 10.37 9.88
N PRO A 23 -0.95 11.34 10.82
CA PRO A 23 0.30 11.44 11.58
C PRO A 23 0.56 10.26 12.53
N ARG A 24 -0.46 9.43 12.79
CA ARG A 24 -0.31 8.19 13.59
C ARG A 24 0.31 7.04 12.80
N VAL A 25 0.37 7.16 11.47
CA VAL A 25 0.98 6.13 10.60
C VAL A 25 2.45 6.47 10.41
N ILE A 26 3.30 5.72 11.09
CA ILE A 26 4.75 5.94 11.12
C ILE A 26 5.51 4.66 10.71
N PRO A 27 5.36 4.19 9.46
CA PRO A 27 5.92 2.89 9.04
C PRO A 27 7.45 2.84 9.12
N PHE A 28 8.14 3.98 9.06
CA PHE A 28 9.59 4.07 9.14
C PHE A 28 10.10 4.52 10.52
N GLY A 29 9.20 4.67 11.49
CA GLY A 29 9.51 5.15 12.82
C GLY A 29 9.76 6.65 12.89
N ILE A 30 10.12 7.11 14.07
CA ILE A 30 10.43 8.51 14.39
C ILE A 30 11.65 8.59 15.31
N GLY A 31 12.26 9.78 15.38
CA GLY A 31 13.37 10.05 16.28
C GLY A 31 14.72 9.50 15.79
N LYS A 32 15.62 9.30 16.74
CA LYS A 32 17.02 8.93 16.44
C LYS A 32 17.17 7.55 15.81
N ARG A 33 16.22 6.65 16.00
CA ARG A 33 16.23 5.26 15.49
C ARG A 33 15.30 5.06 14.29
N ARG A 34 14.89 6.13 13.63
CA ARG A 34 14.08 6.05 12.41
C ARG A 34 14.86 5.31 11.31
N CYS A 35 14.12 4.76 10.34
CA CYS A 35 14.73 4.07 9.22
C CYS A 35 15.60 5.01 8.38
N LEU A 36 16.86 4.65 8.17
CA LEU A 36 17.81 5.41 7.33
C LEU A 36 17.46 5.32 5.84
N GLY A 37 16.84 4.22 5.42
CA GLY A 37 16.50 3.95 4.02
C GLY A 37 15.11 4.39 3.60
N GLU A 38 14.43 5.26 4.36
CA GLU A 38 13.07 5.69 4.08
C GLU A 38 12.91 6.28 2.68
N ASN A 39 13.77 7.23 2.29
CA ASN A 39 13.70 7.86 0.98
C ASN A 39 13.92 6.86 -0.15
N PHE A 40 14.89 5.98 0.00
CA PHE A 40 15.14 4.92 -0.97
C PHE A 40 13.95 3.98 -1.11
N ALA A 41 13.38 3.55 0.02
CA ALA A 41 12.23 2.67 0.03
C ALA A 41 11.01 3.32 -0.63
N ARG A 42 10.72 4.58 -0.32
CA ARG A 42 9.60 5.31 -0.93
C ARG A 42 9.77 5.48 -2.43
N MET A 43 10.96 5.82 -2.89
CA MET A 43 11.25 5.95 -4.32
C MET A 43 11.11 4.62 -5.05
N SER A 44 11.62 3.55 -4.47
CA SER A 44 11.54 2.20 -5.06
C SER A 44 10.09 1.73 -5.14
N LEU A 45 9.33 1.85 -4.05
CA LEU A 45 7.91 1.51 -4.02
C LEU A 45 7.12 2.30 -5.06
N TYR A 46 7.34 3.60 -5.14
CA TYR A 46 6.66 4.45 -6.11
C TYR A 46 6.94 4.00 -7.55
N LYS A 47 8.20 3.78 -7.90
CA LYS A 47 8.58 3.37 -9.25
C LYS A 47 8.01 2.01 -9.63
N PHE A 48 8.18 1.01 -8.78
CA PHE A 48 7.69 -0.34 -9.06
C PHE A 48 6.17 -0.39 -9.10
N PHE A 49 5.51 0.19 -8.12
CA PHE A 49 4.06 0.21 -8.06
C PHE A 49 3.45 0.93 -9.28
N THR A 50 3.95 2.12 -9.59
CA THR A 50 3.46 2.91 -10.73
C THR A 50 3.66 2.16 -12.05
N ALA A 51 4.83 1.57 -12.26
CA ALA A 51 5.12 0.80 -13.47
C ALA A 51 4.18 -0.42 -13.60
N LEU A 52 3.91 -1.10 -12.51
CA LEU A 52 3.02 -2.25 -12.50
C LEU A 52 1.58 -1.87 -12.84
N ILE A 53 1.02 -0.87 -12.15
CA ILE A 53 -0.38 -0.47 -12.37
C ILE A 53 -0.62 0.20 -13.71
N GLN A 54 0.40 0.85 -14.29
CA GLN A 54 0.29 1.40 -15.65
C GLN A 54 0.24 0.29 -16.70
N LYS A 55 0.97 -0.78 -16.50
CA LYS A 55 1.14 -1.84 -17.48
C LYS A 55 0.14 -2.99 -17.30
N TYR A 56 -0.28 -3.24 -16.08
CA TYR A 56 -1.11 -4.39 -15.75
C TYR A 56 -2.32 -4.00 -14.90
N GLU A 57 -3.40 -4.72 -15.12
CA GLU A 57 -4.50 -4.83 -14.17
C GLU A 57 -4.20 -6.01 -13.24
N ILE A 58 -4.24 -5.75 -11.93
CA ILE A 58 -3.93 -6.77 -10.92
C ILE A 58 -5.23 -7.28 -10.33
N VAL A 59 -5.47 -8.58 -10.48
CA VAL A 59 -6.66 -9.24 -9.94
C VAL A 59 -6.26 -10.40 -9.03
N SER A 60 -7.18 -10.79 -8.14
CA SER A 60 -6.94 -11.95 -7.28
C SER A 60 -6.85 -13.22 -8.12
N GLY A 61 -5.82 -14.02 -7.88
CA GLY A 61 -5.62 -15.33 -8.51
C GLY A 61 -6.14 -16.49 -7.66
N GLN A 62 -6.93 -16.21 -6.63
CA GLN A 62 -7.47 -17.21 -5.72
C GLN A 62 -8.95 -16.97 -5.44
N SER A 63 -9.68 -18.03 -5.12
CA SER A 63 -11.10 -17.98 -4.80
C SER A 63 -11.37 -17.42 -3.40
N VAL A 64 -10.40 -17.60 -2.49
CA VAL A 64 -10.49 -17.09 -1.12
C VAL A 64 -10.01 -15.64 -1.08
N PRO A 65 -10.71 -14.73 -0.38
CA PRO A 65 -10.25 -13.34 -0.25
C PRO A 65 -8.86 -13.26 0.37
N ILE A 66 -8.05 -12.32 -0.15
CA ILE A 66 -6.75 -12.00 0.44
C ILE A 66 -7.01 -11.28 1.77
N THR A 67 -6.51 -11.85 2.84
CA THR A 67 -6.66 -11.30 4.19
C THR A 67 -5.43 -10.49 4.58
N ASP A 68 -5.58 -9.64 5.59
CA ASP A 68 -4.46 -8.94 6.21
C ASP A 68 -3.76 -9.75 7.30
N THR A 69 -4.11 -11.03 7.44
CA THR A 69 -3.42 -11.96 8.34
C THR A 69 -1.95 -12.08 7.95
N ARG A 70 -1.08 -12.03 8.93
CA ARG A 70 0.36 -12.01 8.72
C ARG A 70 1.01 -13.26 9.30
N ASP A 71 2.06 -13.68 8.65
CA ASP A 71 2.92 -14.73 9.18
C ASP A 71 3.70 -14.19 10.40
N VAL A 72 3.86 -15.04 11.40
CA VAL A 72 4.55 -14.69 12.66
C VAL A 72 6.00 -15.08 12.55
N GLY A 73 6.89 -14.08 12.62
CA GLY A 73 8.33 -14.29 12.56
C GLY A 73 9.09 -13.01 12.92
N PHE A 74 10.40 -13.04 12.76
CA PHE A 74 11.25 -11.87 12.97
C PHE A 74 10.87 -10.72 12.01
N VAL A 75 10.57 -11.05 10.77
CA VAL A 75 10.03 -10.12 9.78
C VAL A 75 8.58 -10.52 9.52
N LYS A 76 7.66 -9.58 9.71
CA LYS A 76 6.24 -9.81 9.42
C LYS A 76 6.00 -9.75 7.92
N ALA A 77 5.49 -10.82 7.37
CA ALA A 77 5.12 -10.93 5.96
C ALA A 77 3.67 -11.38 5.81
N PRO A 78 2.98 -11.02 4.72
CA PRO A 78 1.65 -11.55 4.45
C PRO A 78 1.72 -13.05 4.21
N LEU A 79 0.61 -13.76 4.50
CA LEU A 79 0.46 -15.15 4.10
C LEU A 79 0.55 -15.28 2.58
N LYS A 80 0.88 -16.48 2.11
CA LYS A 80 0.97 -16.73 0.66
C LYS A 80 -0.36 -16.42 -0.03
N TYR A 81 -0.28 -15.71 -1.12
CA TYR A 81 -1.43 -15.37 -1.95
C TYR A 81 -1.06 -15.44 -3.43
N LYS A 82 -2.06 -15.45 -4.28
CA LYS A 82 -1.87 -15.49 -5.74
C LYS A 82 -2.51 -14.26 -6.38
N LEU A 83 -1.77 -13.64 -7.28
CA LEU A 83 -2.24 -12.54 -8.10
C LEU A 83 -2.11 -12.88 -9.57
N ILE A 84 -3.02 -12.36 -10.37
CA ILE A 84 -2.94 -12.44 -11.83
C ILE A 84 -2.72 -11.05 -12.38
N PHE A 85 -1.71 -10.92 -13.23
CA PHE A 85 -1.38 -9.69 -13.92
C PHE A 85 -1.92 -9.76 -15.35
N LYS A 86 -2.96 -8.99 -15.63
CA LYS A 86 -3.55 -8.88 -16.97
C LYS A 86 -2.95 -7.65 -17.66
N PRO A 87 -2.32 -7.80 -18.84
CA PRO A 87 -1.80 -6.65 -19.56
C PRO A 87 -2.91 -5.65 -19.90
N ARG A 88 -2.63 -4.39 -19.72
CA ARG A 88 -3.49 -3.31 -20.22
C ARG A 88 -3.06 -2.98 -21.64
N MET A 89 -4.00 -2.91 -22.51
CA MET A 89 -3.75 -2.49 -23.88
C MET A 89 -3.84 -0.99 -24.04
#